data_cfd6e19037c5312907977d54d35a94da
#
_entry.id   cfd6e19037c5312907977d54d35a94da
#
_cell.length_a   1.000
_cell.length_b   1.000
_cell.length_c   1.000
_cell.angle_alpha   90.00
_cell.angle_beta   90.00
_cell.angle_gamma   90.00
#
_symmetry.space_group_name_H-M   'P 1'
#
loop_
_entity.id
_entity.type
_entity.pdbx_description
1 polymer ?
#
loop_
_entity_poly.entity_id
_entity_poly.type
_entity_poly.pdbx_seq_one_letter_code
_entity_poly.pdbx_strand_id
1 'polypeptide(L)'
;MRNLICICGEIMNIIDEIRNYEPFNAQEAKDKELIVSCLRNMEHVFSRDNKIAHMTASAWVVNQRRDKVLMAYHKIYDSWAWLGGHADGEFDLLKVALRETTEESGIKNIHPVSENIYSLEVLSVGGHVKHGTYVSSHLHLNVTYLLEAEEHESLSIKLDENSNVSWFSPEETIRASSEQWFKENIYNKLTVS
;
A
#
# COMPACT_ATOMS: atom_id res chain seq x y z
N MET A 1 24.78 12.97 -2.71
CA MET A 1 24.26 13.27 -1.35
C MET A 1 23.07 14.20 -1.49
N ARG A 2 21.82 13.69 -1.32
CA ARG A 2 20.65 14.58 -1.16
C ARG A 2 20.90 15.41 0.10
N ASN A 3 20.68 16.72 0.00
CA ASN A 3 20.96 17.63 1.10
C ASN A 3 20.04 17.28 2.28
N LEU A 4 20.55 17.13 3.50
CA LEU A 4 19.76 16.82 4.71
C LEU A 4 18.53 17.75 4.86
N ILE A 5 18.64 19.00 4.43
CA ILE A 5 17.55 19.99 4.46
C ILE A 5 16.40 19.58 3.51
N CYS A 6 16.69 18.98 2.36
CA CYS A 6 15.69 18.54 1.39
C CYS A 6 14.91 17.31 1.95
N ILE A 7 15.63 16.36 2.55
CA ILE A 7 15.04 15.17 3.18
C ILE A 7 14.11 15.56 4.35
N CYS A 8 14.53 16.50 5.20
CA CYS A 8 13.66 17.01 6.27
C CYS A 8 12.39 17.66 5.72
N GLY A 9 12.45 18.38 4.61
CA GLY A 9 11.29 18.98 3.96
C GLY A 9 10.31 17.93 3.43
N GLU A 10 10.80 16.90 2.75
CA GLU A 10 10.00 15.80 2.21
C GLU A 10 9.29 15.03 3.34
N ILE A 11 9.98 14.72 4.44
CA ILE A 11 9.37 14.05 5.62
C ILE A 11 8.32 14.93 6.28
N MET A 12 8.55 16.24 6.39
CA MET A 12 7.56 17.15 6.97
C MET A 12 6.31 17.25 6.11
N ASN A 13 6.44 17.24 4.78
CA ASN A 13 5.28 17.24 3.88
C ASN A 13 4.40 16.00 4.08
N ILE A 14 4.98 14.81 4.10
CA ILE A 14 4.18 13.59 4.31
C ILE A 14 3.58 13.51 5.72
N ILE A 15 4.25 14.04 6.74
CA ILE A 15 3.68 14.16 8.10
C ILE A 15 2.46 15.08 8.08
N ASP A 16 2.51 16.18 7.35
CA ASP A 16 1.41 17.14 7.26
C ASP A 16 0.24 16.57 6.43
N GLU A 17 0.51 15.85 5.35
CA GLU A 17 -0.51 15.10 4.60
C GLU A 17 -1.23 14.08 5.48
N ILE A 18 -0.49 13.23 6.20
CA ILE A 18 -1.06 12.24 7.11
C ILE A 18 -1.86 12.91 8.24
N ARG A 19 -1.40 14.04 8.78
CA ARG A 19 -2.12 14.79 9.82
C ARG A 19 -3.43 15.38 9.32
N ASN A 20 -3.46 15.83 8.07
CA ASN A 20 -4.64 16.41 7.46
C ASN A 20 -5.63 15.35 6.97
N TYR A 21 -5.22 14.08 6.88
CA TYR A 21 -6.11 12.98 6.54
C TYR A 21 -7.18 12.80 7.63
N GLU A 22 -8.45 12.70 7.22
CA GLU A 22 -9.58 12.42 8.11
C GLU A 22 -9.80 10.91 8.22
N PRO A 23 -9.54 10.29 9.38
CA PRO A 23 -9.67 8.84 9.55
C PRO A 23 -11.11 8.37 9.33
N PHE A 24 -11.26 7.29 8.59
CA PHE A 24 -12.56 6.65 8.34
C PHE A 24 -13.18 6.05 9.62
N ASN A 25 -12.34 5.54 10.53
CA ASN A 25 -12.78 4.86 11.75
C ASN A 25 -11.74 5.01 12.89
N ALA A 26 -12.08 4.42 14.06
CA ALA A 26 -11.21 4.48 15.25
C ALA A 26 -9.86 3.74 15.05
N GLN A 27 -9.80 2.70 14.21
CA GLN A 27 -8.55 1.99 13.90
C GLN A 27 -7.62 2.93 13.14
N GLU A 28 -8.07 3.55 12.05
CA GLU A 28 -7.25 4.51 11.30
C GLU A 28 -6.81 5.71 12.14
N ALA A 29 -7.67 6.19 13.05
CA ALA A 29 -7.30 7.27 13.95
C ALA A 29 -6.10 6.88 14.82
N LYS A 30 -6.04 5.64 15.31
CA LYS A 30 -4.91 5.14 16.10
C LYS A 30 -3.68 4.83 15.25
N ASP A 31 -3.87 4.25 14.07
CA ASP A 31 -2.79 3.99 13.13
C ASP A 31 -2.14 5.30 12.64
N LYS A 32 -2.92 6.33 12.37
CA LYS A 32 -2.45 7.68 12.06
C LYS A 32 -1.54 8.25 13.15
N GLU A 33 -1.96 8.17 14.43
CA GLU A 33 -1.15 8.60 15.58
C GLU A 33 0.20 7.87 15.60
N LEU A 34 0.18 6.54 15.39
CA LEU A 34 1.38 5.69 15.40
C LEU A 34 2.31 6.00 14.22
N ILE A 35 1.78 6.12 13.00
CA ILE A 35 2.55 6.46 11.80
C ILE A 35 3.27 7.81 11.99
N VAL A 36 2.56 8.84 12.44
CA VAL A 36 3.15 10.17 12.71
C VAL A 36 4.23 10.08 13.79
N SER A 37 4.02 9.26 14.83
CA SER A 37 5.02 9.04 15.88
C SER A 37 6.29 8.37 15.32
N CYS A 38 6.14 7.33 14.49
CA CYS A 38 7.27 6.64 13.85
C CYS A 38 8.06 7.58 12.93
N LEU A 39 7.37 8.35 12.08
CA LEU A 39 7.99 9.31 11.16
C LEU A 39 8.81 10.39 11.89
N ARG A 40 8.44 10.75 13.11
CA ARG A 40 9.14 11.77 13.90
C ARG A 40 10.32 11.25 14.70
N ASN A 41 10.23 9.99 15.15
CA ASN A 41 11.12 9.48 16.18
C ASN A 41 12.04 8.34 15.71
N MET A 42 11.82 7.81 14.49
CA MET A 42 12.61 6.72 13.95
C MET A 42 13.43 7.17 12.75
N GLU A 43 14.67 6.72 12.67
CA GLU A 43 15.52 6.93 11.50
C GLU A 43 15.21 5.90 10.39
N HIS A 44 15.50 6.26 9.15
CA HIS A 44 15.39 5.37 7.98
C HIS A 44 14.01 4.73 7.77
N VAL A 45 12.91 5.41 8.20
CA VAL A 45 11.54 4.88 8.09
C VAL A 45 11.10 4.66 6.63
N PHE A 46 11.69 5.37 5.67
CA PHE A 46 11.44 5.15 4.23
C PHE A 46 12.31 4.04 3.61
N SER A 47 13.07 3.32 4.41
CA SER A 47 13.94 2.23 3.95
C SER A 47 13.66 0.95 4.75
N ARG A 48 13.75 -0.19 4.07
CA ARG A 48 13.78 -1.52 4.71
C ARG A 48 15.02 -1.75 5.60
N ASP A 49 15.94 -0.78 5.69
CA ASP A 49 17.02 -0.79 6.68
C ASP A 49 16.49 -0.62 8.10
N ASN A 50 15.38 0.11 8.27
CA ASN A 50 14.64 0.09 9.52
C ASN A 50 13.89 -1.25 9.63
N LYS A 51 14.40 -2.14 10.49
CA LYS A 51 13.88 -3.50 10.68
C LYS A 51 12.68 -3.57 11.64
N ILE A 52 12.27 -2.45 12.24
CA ILE A 52 11.15 -2.37 13.18
C ILE A 52 9.88 -1.93 12.45
N ALA A 53 9.97 -0.83 11.70
CA ALA A 53 8.85 -0.26 10.95
C ALA A 53 9.35 0.55 9.76
N HIS A 54 8.71 0.42 8.60
CA HIS A 54 9.04 1.23 7.42
C HIS A 54 7.82 1.52 6.56
N MET A 55 7.92 2.61 5.78
CA MET A 55 6.83 3.07 4.93
C MET A 55 6.60 2.16 3.74
N THR A 56 5.32 1.91 3.49
CA THR A 56 4.81 1.27 2.28
C THR A 56 3.70 2.12 1.67
N ALA A 57 3.46 1.94 0.38
CA ALA A 57 2.32 2.54 -0.28
C ALA A 57 1.55 1.47 -1.05
N SER A 58 0.24 1.49 -0.92
CA SER A 58 -0.68 0.59 -1.61
C SER A 58 -1.63 1.37 -2.51
N ALA A 59 -2.25 0.67 -3.43
CA ALA A 59 -3.25 1.19 -4.34
C ALA A 59 -4.54 0.38 -4.24
N TRP A 60 -5.65 1.07 -4.04
CA TRP A 60 -6.97 0.56 -4.34
C TRP A 60 -7.30 0.92 -5.77
N VAL A 61 -7.14 -0.03 -6.69
CA VAL A 61 -7.24 0.22 -8.13
C VAL A 61 -8.62 -0.18 -8.60
N VAL A 62 -9.37 0.79 -9.13
CA VAL A 62 -10.71 0.58 -9.67
C VAL A 62 -10.72 0.77 -11.19
N ASN A 63 -11.69 0.17 -11.88
CA ASN A 63 -11.96 0.48 -13.28
C ASN A 63 -12.77 1.79 -13.39
N GLN A 64 -12.90 2.34 -14.61
CA GLN A 64 -13.64 3.60 -14.87
C GLN A 64 -15.10 3.57 -14.40
N ARG A 65 -15.76 2.41 -14.40
CA ARG A 65 -17.14 2.26 -13.90
C ARG A 65 -17.22 2.10 -12.39
N ARG A 66 -16.08 1.90 -11.72
CA ARG A 66 -15.96 1.63 -10.28
C ARG A 66 -16.77 0.42 -9.81
N ASP A 67 -16.98 -0.54 -10.71
CA ASP A 67 -17.64 -1.81 -10.43
C ASP A 67 -16.66 -3.00 -10.32
N LYS A 68 -15.35 -2.74 -10.52
CA LYS A 68 -14.29 -3.71 -10.36
C LYS A 68 -13.06 -3.14 -9.66
N VAL A 69 -12.37 -4.04 -8.95
CA VAL A 69 -11.13 -3.78 -8.23
C VAL A 69 -10.06 -4.73 -8.74
N LEU A 70 -8.86 -4.21 -9.00
CA LEU A 70 -7.70 -5.01 -9.41
C LEU A 70 -6.99 -5.57 -8.19
N MET A 71 -6.71 -6.87 -8.20
CA MET A 71 -5.96 -7.55 -7.15
C MET A 71 -4.88 -8.45 -7.72
N ALA A 72 -3.82 -8.67 -6.94
CA ALA A 72 -2.76 -9.61 -7.23
C ALA A 72 -2.80 -10.80 -6.24
N TYR A 73 -2.50 -12.01 -6.72
CA TYR A 73 -2.35 -13.17 -5.86
C TYR A 73 -0.92 -13.26 -5.33
N HIS A 74 -0.75 -12.92 -4.07
CA HIS A 74 0.56 -12.81 -3.43
C HIS A 74 1.04 -14.16 -2.91
N LYS A 75 2.20 -14.63 -3.39
CA LYS A 75 2.72 -15.97 -3.06
C LYS A 75 3.07 -16.19 -1.59
N ILE A 76 3.57 -15.15 -0.90
CA ILE A 76 3.99 -15.28 0.51
C ILE A 76 2.77 -15.38 1.42
N TYR A 77 1.72 -14.60 1.13
CA TYR A 77 0.51 -14.59 1.96
C TYR A 77 -0.52 -15.63 1.53
N ASP A 78 -0.30 -16.28 0.36
CA ASP A 78 -1.23 -17.24 -0.25
C ASP A 78 -2.66 -16.67 -0.34
N SER A 79 -2.76 -15.42 -0.81
CA SER A 79 -3.98 -14.62 -0.77
C SER A 79 -4.05 -13.64 -1.94
N TRP A 80 -5.28 -13.35 -2.36
CA TRP A 80 -5.54 -12.16 -3.16
C TRP A 80 -5.45 -10.92 -2.28
N ALA A 81 -4.67 -9.94 -2.73
CA ALA A 81 -4.42 -8.69 -2.03
C ALA A 81 -4.44 -7.50 -3.00
N TRP A 82 -4.63 -6.31 -2.45
CA TRP A 82 -4.39 -5.07 -3.19
C TRP A 82 -2.94 -4.98 -3.66
N LEU A 83 -2.65 -4.03 -4.58
CA LEU A 83 -1.31 -3.83 -5.09
C LEU A 83 -0.56 -2.81 -4.25
N GLY A 84 0.76 -2.97 -4.13
CA GLY A 84 1.59 -2.03 -3.41
C GLY A 84 2.93 -2.60 -2.97
N GLY A 85 3.79 -1.72 -2.45
CA GLY A 85 5.13 -2.11 -2.06
C GLY A 85 5.85 -1.11 -1.16
N HIS A 86 7.13 -1.30 -1.03
CA HIS A 86 7.97 -0.53 -0.13
C HIS A 86 8.37 0.82 -0.74
N ALA A 87 8.50 1.81 0.13
CA ALA A 87 8.99 3.14 -0.27
C ALA A 87 10.43 3.08 -0.81
N ASP A 88 11.30 2.27 -0.21
CA ASP A 88 12.70 2.04 -0.62
C ASP A 88 13.49 3.33 -0.90
N GLY A 89 13.27 4.33 -0.05
CA GLY A 89 13.92 5.64 -0.12
C GLY A 89 13.18 6.68 -0.97
N GLU A 90 12.04 6.36 -1.57
CA GLU A 90 11.16 7.33 -2.21
C GLU A 90 10.24 7.97 -1.15
N PHE A 91 10.14 9.30 -1.15
CA PHE A 91 9.29 10.04 -0.21
C PHE A 91 7.91 10.36 -0.79
N ASP A 92 7.77 10.36 -2.11
CA ASP A 92 6.49 10.50 -2.81
C ASP A 92 5.77 9.13 -2.81
N LEU A 93 4.88 8.92 -1.84
CA LEU A 93 4.17 7.65 -1.66
C LEU A 93 3.13 7.39 -2.76
N LEU A 94 2.56 8.44 -3.38
CA LEU A 94 1.69 8.26 -4.54
C LEU A 94 2.48 7.70 -5.72
N LYS A 95 3.67 8.21 -5.95
CA LYS A 95 4.58 7.69 -6.97
C LYS A 95 4.98 6.23 -6.69
N VAL A 96 5.17 5.85 -5.42
CA VAL A 96 5.40 4.44 -5.03
C VAL A 96 4.19 3.60 -5.40
N ALA A 97 2.97 3.99 -5.02
CA ALA A 97 1.74 3.26 -5.33
C ALA A 97 1.54 3.06 -6.85
N LEU A 98 1.77 4.09 -7.66
CA LEU A 98 1.70 4.01 -9.13
C LEU A 98 2.76 3.07 -9.71
N ARG A 99 4.01 3.16 -9.23
CA ARG A 99 5.11 2.29 -9.67
C ARG A 99 4.79 0.83 -9.37
N GLU A 100 4.46 0.50 -8.13
CA GLU A 100 4.18 -0.87 -7.69
C GLU A 100 2.97 -1.44 -8.44
N THR A 101 1.91 -0.66 -8.63
CA THR A 101 0.76 -1.09 -9.41
C THR A 101 1.15 -1.46 -10.85
N THR A 102 1.98 -0.63 -11.49
CA THR A 102 2.47 -0.91 -12.85
C THR A 102 3.35 -2.16 -12.89
N GLU A 103 4.26 -2.32 -11.92
CA GLU A 103 5.17 -3.47 -11.84
C GLU A 103 4.42 -4.79 -11.60
N GLU A 104 3.43 -4.78 -10.70
CA GLU A 104 2.69 -5.98 -10.30
C GLU A 104 1.60 -6.38 -11.29
N SER A 105 1.02 -5.44 -12.04
CA SER A 105 -0.10 -5.70 -12.95
C SER A 105 0.24 -5.59 -14.44
N GLY A 106 1.31 -4.86 -14.78
CA GLY A 106 1.67 -4.54 -16.15
C GLY A 106 0.82 -3.42 -16.78
N ILE A 107 -0.20 -2.91 -16.09
CA ILE A 107 -1.04 -1.81 -16.58
C ILE A 107 -0.20 -0.53 -16.66
N LYS A 108 -0.37 0.23 -17.76
CA LYS A 108 0.35 1.48 -18.02
C LYS A 108 -0.54 2.72 -17.96
N ASN A 109 -1.82 2.58 -18.36
CA ASN A 109 -2.79 3.67 -18.29
C ASN A 109 -3.47 3.65 -16.92
N ILE A 110 -2.76 4.17 -15.93
CA ILE A 110 -3.21 4.28 -14.55
C ILE A 110 -2.98 5.70 -14.05
N HIS A 111 -3.95 6.25 -13.33
CA HIS A 111 -3.87 7.59 -12.77
C HIS A 111 -4.57 7.66 -11.42
N PRO A 112 -4.16 8.57 -10.55
CA PRO A 112 -4.84 8.78 -9.28
C PRO A 112 -6.21 9.43 -9.51
N VAL A 113 -7.24 8.95 -8.82
CA VAL A 113 -8.55 9.62 -8.75
C VAL A 113 -8.42 10.93 -7.97
N SER A 114 -7.55 10.93 -6.98
CA SER A 114 -7.14 12.10 -6.19
C SER A 114 -5.69 11.89 -5.72
N GLU A 115 -4.94 12.96 -5.56
CA GLU A 115 -3.60 12.92 -4.96
C GLU A 115 -3.65 12.77 -3.43
N ASN A 116 -4.84 12.87 -2.82
CA ASN A 116 -5.02 12.73 -1.39
C ASN A 116 -4.94 11.26 -0.95
N ILE A 117 -4.52 11.05 0.29
CA ILE A 117 -4.56 9.75 0.96
C ILE A 117 -6.00 9.24 0.98
N TYR A 118 -6.22 8.01 0.53
CA TYR A 118 -7.51 7.34 0.52
C TYR A 118 -7.74 6.52 1.79
N SER A 119 -6.69 5.88 2.30
CA SER A 119 -6.73 5.08 3.52
C SER A 119 -5.33 4.97 4.12
N LEU A 120 -5.22 4.69 5.43
CA LEU A 120 -3.95 4.40 6.06
C LEU A 120 -4.08 3.32 7.15
N GLU A 121 -3.05 2.49 7.27
CA GLU A 121 -3.02 1.34 8.18
C GLU A 121 -1.61 1.08 8.72
N VAL A 122 -1.53 0.56 9.92
CA VAL A 122 -0.33 -0.11 10.42
C VAL A 122 -0.51 -1.62 10.29
N LEU A 123 0.22 -2.23 9.35
CA LEU A 123 0.12 -3.65 9.04
C LEU A 123 1.23 -4.43 9.73
N SER A 124 0.89 -5.48 10.46
CA SER A 124 1.88 -6.37 11.06
C SER A 124 2.34 -7.43 10.06
N VAL A 125 3.64 -7.50 9.82
CA VAL A 125 4.25 -8.53 8.98
C VAL A 125 4.89 -9.59 9.88
N GLY A 126 4.44 -10.83 9.76
CA GLY A 126 5.03 -11.97 10.47
C GLY A 126 6.44 -12.28 9.97
N GLY A 127 7.27 -12.85 10.85
CA GLY A 127 8.59 -13.32 10.45
C GLY A 127 8.51 -14.39 9.35
N HIS A 128 9.29 -14.22 8.29
CA HIS A 128 9.26 -15.09 7.12
C HIS A 128 10.65 -15.27 6.48
N VAL A 129 10.78 -16.20 5.55
CA VAL A 129 12.01 -16.37 4.76
C VAL A 129 11.81 -15.74 3.38
N LYS A 130 12.66 -14.78 3.01
CA LYS A 130 12.72 -14.16 1.68
C LYS A 130 14.10 -14.38 1.08
N HIS A 131 14.17 -14.99 -0.11
CA HIS A 131 15.43 -15.33 -0.81
C HIS A 131 16.44 -16.07 0.07
N GLY A 132 15.98 -17.03 0.89
CA GLY A 132 16.83 -17.84 1.77
C GLY A 132 17.31 -17.15 3.06
N THR A 133 16.90 -15.89 3.29
CA THR A 133 17.26 -15.14 4.51
C THR A 133 16.02 -14.93 5.37
N TYR A 134 16.15 -15.15 6.69
CA TYR A 134 15.06 -14.88 7.62
C TYR A 134 14.89 -13.37 7.84
N VAL A 135 13.65 -12.90 7.67
CA VAL A 135 13.22 -11.53 7.95
C VAL A 135 12.38 -11.56 9.22
N SER A 136 12.77 -10.76 10.22
CA SER A 136 12.02 -10.65 11.48
C SER A 136 10.66 -10.00 11.28
N SER A 137 9.74 -10.25 12.21
CA SER A 137 8.46 -9.53 12.27
C SER A 137 8.70 -8.02 12.40
N HIS A 138 7.92 -7.25 11.66
CA HIS A 138 8.04 -5.79 11.61
C HIS A 138 6.69 -5.16 11.23
N LEU A 139 6.64 -3.83 11.20
CA LEU A 139 5.45 -3.09 10.82
C LEU A 139 5.62 -2.44 9.44
N HIS A 140 4.61 -2.53 8.61
CA HIS A 140 4.43 -1.65 7.46
C HIS A 140 3.55 -0.47 7.87
N LEU A 141 4.09 0.73 7.74
CA LEU A 141 3.38 1.99 7.91
C LEU A 141 2.80 2.34 6.54
N ASN A 142 1.57 1.90 6.29
CA ASN A 142 0.98 1.90 4.95
C ASN A 142 0.11 3.12 4.69
N VAL A 143 0.25 3.69 3.50
CA VAL A 143 -0.63 4.72 2.95
C VAL A 143 -1.21 4.21 1.66
N THR A 144 -2.52 4.28 1.50
CA THR A 144 -3.24 3.79 0.31
C THR A 144 -3.77 4.95 -0.51
N TYR A 145 -3.64 4.85 -1.83
CA TYR A 145 -4.21 5.78 -2.81
C TYR A 145 -5.29 5.10 -3.64
N LEU A 146 -6.33 5.87 -4.01
CA LEU A 146 -7.35 5.43 -4.96
C LEU A 146 -6.86 5.71 -6.38
N LEU A 147 -6.63 4.66 -7.15
CA LEU A 147 -6.21 4.75 -8.54
C LEU A 147 -7.31 4.24 -9.47
N GLU A 148 -7.36 4.78 -10.67
CA GLU A 148 -8.23 4.33 -11.75
C GLU A 148 -7.40 3.81 -12.92
N ALA A 149 -7.80 2.66 -13.49
CA ALA A 149 -7.10 2.03 -14.59
C ALA A 149 -8.07 1.47 -15.65
N GLU A 150 -7.54 1.28 -16.86
CA GLU A 150 -8.26 0.66 -17.98
C GLU A 150 -8.43 -0.85 -17.78
N GLU A 151 -9.69 -1.32 -17.64
CA GLU A 151 -10.00 -2.73 -17.42
C GLU A 151 -9.55 -3.67 -18.55
N HIS A 152 -9.54 -3.16 -19.79
CA HIS A 152 -9.24 -3.94 -20.97
C HIS A 152 -7.76 -4.00 -21.34
N GLU A 153 -6.90 -3.34 -20.57
CA GLU A 153 -5.45 -3.43 -20.76
C GLU A 153 -4.94 -4.81 -20.38
N SER A 154 -3.93 -5.28 -21.12
CA SER A 154 -3.35 -6.60 -20.89
C SER A 154 -2.64 -6.66 -19.54
N LEU A 155 -3.05 -7.58 -18.68
CA LEU A 155 -2.41 -7.85 -17.40
C LEU A 155 -1.15 -8.71 -17.58
N SER A 156 -0.12 -8.42 -16.79
CA SER A 156 1.07 -9.25 -16.65
C SER A 156 1.47 -9.34 -15.17
N ILE A 157 2.05 -10.46 -14.78
CA ILE A 157 2.42 -10.74 -13.38
C ILE A 157 3.89 -10.43 -13.13
N LYS A 158 4.20 -9.97 -11.92
CA LYS A 158 5.57 -9.89 -11.38
C LYS A 158 5.94 -11.25 -10.79
N LEU A 159 6.60 -12.08 -11.60
CA LEU A 159 6.80 -13.52 -11.34
C LEU A 159 7.51 -13.86 -10.03
N ASP A 160 8.28 -12.97 -9.45
CA ASP A 160 8.99 -13.14 -8.17
C ASP A 160 8.09 -12.91 -6.95
N GLU A 161 7.01 -12.15 -7.06
CA GLU A 161 6.12 -11.80 -5.95
C GLU A 161 4.71 -12.38 -6.13
N ASN A 162 4.14 -12.30 -7.34
CA ASN A 162 2.77 -12.67 -7.62
C ASN A 162 2.66 -13.90 -8.53
N SER A 163 1.56 -14.62 -8.44
CA SER A 163 1.24 -15.74 -9.35
C SER A 163 0.03 -15.45 -10.24
N ASN A 164 -0.76 -14.44 -9.94
CA ASN A 164 -1.89 -14.01 -10.74
C ASN A 164 -2.26 -12.55 -10.47
N VAL A 165 -2.93 -11.91 -11.43
CA VAL A 165 -3.53 -10.58 -11.32
C VAL A 165 -4.88 -10.63 -12.02
N SER A 166 -5.93 -10.11 -11.40
CA SER A 166 -7.28 -10.15 -11.96
C SER A 166 -8.17 -9.04 -11.41
N TRP A 167 -9.22 -8.72 -12.17
CA TRP A 167 -10.31 -7.85 -11.76
C TRP A 167 -11.41 -8.64 -11.06
N PHE A 168 -11.92 -8.09 -9.95
CA PHE A 168 -12.99 -8.66 -9.13
C PHE A 168 -14.09 -7.61 -8.92
N SER A 169 -15.33 -8.03 -8.72
CA SER A 169 -16.32 -7.12 -8.13
C SER A 169 -15.95 -6.80 -6.68
N PRO A 170 -16.44 -5.70 -6.09
CA PRO A 170 -16.17 -5.36 -4.69
C PRO A 170 -16.47 -6.51 -3.72
N GLU A 171 -17.58 -7.21 -3.90
CA GLU A 171 -17.94 -8.36 -3.05
C GLU A 171 -17.04 -9.59 -3.29
N GLU A 172 -16.60 -9.81 -4.52
CA GLU A 172 -15.67 -10.90 -4.84
C GLU A 172 -14.29 -10.61 -4.26
N THR A 173 -13.84 -9.35 -4.24
CA THR A 173 -12.59 -8.93 -3.62
C THR A 173 -12.49 -9.38 -2.16
N ILE A 174 -13.56 -9.14 -1.38
CA ILE A 174 -13.63 -9.55 0.03
C ILE A 174 -13.59 -11.09 0.15
N ARG A 175 -14.30 -11.82 -0.73
CA ARG A 175 -14.33 -13.29 -0.69
C ARG A 175 -13.02 -13.93 -1.14
N ALA A 176 -12.33 -13.34 -2.09
CA ALA A 176 -11.11 -13.87 -2.69
C ALA A 176 -9.91 -13.83 -1.73
N SER A 177 -9.83 -12.82 -0.86
CA SER A 177 -8.77 -12.75 0.15
C SER A 177 -8.91 -13.86 1.19
N SER A 178 -7.82 -14.48 1.60
CA SER A 178 -7.75 -15.41 2.73
C SER A 178 -7.49 -14.71 4.07
N GLU A 179 -7.08 -13.44 4.04
CA GLU A 179 -6.65 -12.68 5.20
C GLU A 179 -7.84 -12.04 5.91
N GLN A 180 -8.34 -12.68 6.98
CA GLN A 180 -9.54 -12.25 7.69
C GLN A 180 -9.46 -10.82 8.22
N TRP A 181 -8.31 -10.42 8.79
CA TRP A 181 -8.11 -9.07 9.31
C TRP A 181 -8.22 -8.01 8.21
N PHE A 182 -7.64 -8.27 7.01
CA PHE A 182 -7.75 -7.39 5.85
C PHE A 182 -9.19 -7.24 5.36
N LYS A 183 -9.96 -8.34 5.33
CA LYS A 183 -11.38 -8.29 4.96
C LYS A 183 -12.16 -7.37 5.87
N GLU A 184 -12.00 -7.55 7.18
CA GLU A 184 -12.79 -6.86 8.21
C GLU A 184 -12.40 -5.39 8.37
N ASN A 185 -11.12 -5.08 8.30
CA ASN A 185 -10.61 -3.76 8.65
C ASN A 185 -10.22 -2.89 7.44
N ILE A 186 -9.98 -3.50 6.27
CA ILE A 186 -9.54 -2.78 5.08
C ILE A 186 -10.56 -2.90 3.96
N TYR A 187 -10.74 -4.09 3.38
CA TYR A 187 -11.52 -4.24 2.14
C TYR A 187 -12.99 -3.85 2.31
N ASN A 188 -13.60 -4.15 3.45
CA ASN A 188 -14.97 -3.72 3.73
C ASN A 188 -15.13 -2.20 3.70
N LYS A 189 -14.18 -1.42 4.24
CA LYS A 189 -14.25 0.05 4.22
C LYS A 189 -13.99 0.62 2.82
N LEU A 190 -13.02 0.06 2.08
CA LEU A 190 -12.63 0.55 0.74
C LEU A 190 -13.69 0.28 -0.33
N THR A 191 -14.53 -0.74 -0.14
CA THR A 191 -15.62 -1.08 -1.08
C THR A 191 -16.89 -0.23 -0.90
N VAL A 192 -17.03 0.51 0.20
CA VAL A 192 -18.20 1.36 0.49
C VAL A 192 -17.89 2.86 0.40
N SER A 193 -16.66 3.23 0.07
CA SER A 193 -16.17 4.62 0.04
C SER A 193 -16.40 5.28 -1.32
#